data_f95a2014b63edf959e05b18e728808d5
#
_entry.id   f95a2014b63edf959e05b18e728808d5
#
_cell.length_a   1.000
_cell.length_b   1.000
_cell.length_c   1.000
_cell.angle_alpha   90.00
_cell.angle_beta   90.00
_cell.angle_gamma   90.00
#
_symmetry.space_group_name_H-M   'P 1'
#
loop_
_entity.id
_entity.type
_entity.pdbx_description
1 polymer ?
#
loop_
_entity_poly.entity_id
_entity_poly.type
_entity_poly.pdbx_seq_one_letter_code
_entity_poly.pdbx_strand_id
1 'polypeptide(L)'
;KGESISSPIDLGKEIVKLNSIFIEEIKKIRESSRTLQDELEDQRRTSITLAEKLEQSQAQALVDPLTKVLNRAAYNMRIGQMVQEYKRYKEEWALLTLDIDHFKKFNDEFGHQLGDNVLKLVASTVKNCIRVSDRVFRYGGEEFVVLLGRINSEIATHLAEKICQAVEGSFFVHCDQKLKVTVSIGGAIIDADDDELSIFERADKAMYQAKNNGRNQVVMDL
;
A
#
# COMPACT_ATOMS: atom_id res chain seq x y z
N LYS A 1 80.55 -15.07 36.73
CA LYS A 1 80.19 -14.43 35.43
C LYS A 1 79.24 -13.32 35.77
N GLY A 2 79.82 -12.05 35.74
CA GLY A 2 79.05 -10.91 36.08
C GLY A 2 78.06 -10.56 34.99
N GLU A 3 76.80 -10.37 35.38
CA GLU A 3 75.81 -9.65 34.58
C GLU A 3 76.26 -8.18 34.57
N SER A 4 76.52 -7.69 33.36
CA SER A 4 76.80 -6.27 33.13
C SER A 4 75.54 -5.47 33.39
N ILE A 5 75.49 -4.78 34.53
CA ILE A 5 74.47 -3.78 34.83
C ILE A 5 74.65 -2.69 33.79
N SER A 6 73.67 -2.56 32.85
CA SER A 6 73.64 -1.46 31.88
C SER A 6 73.69 -0.12 32.64
N SER A 7 74.50 0.83 32.15
CA SER A 7 74.62 2.12 32.79
C SER A 7 73.31 2.87 32.83
N PRO A 8 73.02 3.74 33.84
CA PRO A 8 71.80 4.56 33.91
C PRO A 8 71.53 5.39 32.64
N ILE A 9 72.59 5.71 31.91
CA ILE A 9 72.51 6.44 30.63
C ILE A 9 71.96 5.56 29.48
N ASP A 10 72.30 4.27 29.46
CA ASP A 10 71.79 3.36 28.44
C ASP A 10 70.32 3.02 28.66
N LEU A 11 69.90 2.87 29.92
CA LEU A 11 68.49 2.67 30.28
C LEU A 11 67.64 3.89 29.89
N GLY A 12 68.13 5.11 30.07
CA GLY A 12 67.46 6.36 29.65
C GLY A 12 67.23 6.44 28.12
N LYS A 13 68.22 6.00 27.33
CA LYS A 13 68.09 5.96 25.85
C LYS A 13 67.08 4.93 25.39
N GLU A 14 67.03 3.74 26.04
CA GLU A 14 66.01 2.73 25.72
C GLU A 14 64.60 3.17 26.05
N ILE A 15 64.38 3.85 27.17
CA ILE A 15 63.10 4.44 27.54
C ILE A 15 62.61 5.47 26.50
N VAL A 16 63.49 6.36 26.05
CA VAL A 16 63.18 7.39 25.04
C VAL A 16 62.80 6.70 23.69
N LYS A 17 63.55 5.65 23.31
CA LYS A 17 63.25 4.90 22.09
C LYS A 17 61.90 4.15 22.16
N LEU A 18 61.59 3.51 23.29
CA LEU A 18 60.31 2.87 23.54
C LEU A 18 59.18 3.91 23.52
N ASN A 19 59.30 5.04 24.15
CA ASN A 19 58.31 6.12 24.13
C ASN A 19 58.05 6.65 22.70
N SER A 20 59.06 6.78 21.86
CA SER A 20 58.90 7.22 20.47
C SER A 20 58.11 6.19 19.64
N ILE A 21 58.37 4.89 19.85
CA ILE A 21 57.64 3.81 19.21
C ILE A 21 56.16 3.81 19.65
N PHE A 22 55.89 3.94 20.96
CA PHE A 22 54.55 4.04 21.49
C PHE A 22 53.74 5.21 20.92
N ILE A 23 54.39 6.40 20.83
CA ILE A 23 53.76 7.60 20.24
C ILE A 23 53.38 7.36 18.77
N GLU A 24 54.26 6.71 18.02
CA GLU A 24 54.00 6.40 16.60
C GLU A 24 52.87 5.38 16.42
N GLU A 25 52.82 4.33 17.24
CA GLU A 25 51.75 3.38 17.24
C GLU A 25 50.40 4.00 17.66
N ILE A 26 50.37 4.85 18.67
CA ILE A 26 49.18 5.61 19.08
C ILE A 26 48.66 6.50 17.93
N LYS A 27 49.55 7.14 17.17
CA LYS A 27 49.16 7.94 16.00
C LYS A 27 48.49 7.07 14.94
N LYS A 28 49.09 5.91 14.58
CA LYS A 28 48.53 4.97 13.61
C LYS A 28 47.15 4.45 14.05
N ILE A 29 46.99 4.09 15.31
CA ILE A 29 45.70 3.64 15.86
C ILE A 29 44.65 4.77 15.77
N ARG A 30 45.02 6.02 16.08
CA ARG A 30 44.08 7.15 15.96
C ARG A 30 43.66 7.40 14.51
N GLU A 31 44.59 7.35 13.57
CA GLU A 31 44.29 7.53 12.14
C GLU A 31 43.36 6.40 11.63
N SER A 32 43.72 5.15 11.97
CA SER A 32 42.86 4.01 11.61
C SER A 32 41.46 4.08 12.24
N SER A 33 41.36 4.48 13.51
CA SER A 33 40.09 4.68 14.20
C SER A 33 39.23 5.78 13.53
N ARG A 34 39.88 6.85 13.07
CA ARG A 34 39.20 7.96 12.40
C ARG A 34 38.64 7.50 11.02
N THR A 35 39.47 6.82 10.23
CA THR A 35 39.05 6.25 8.95
C THR A 35 37.88 5.29 9.11
N LEU A 36 37.94 4.41 10.12
CA LEU A 36 36.86 3.47 10.42
C LEU A 36 35.57 4.17 10.86
N GLN A 37 35.66 5.27 11.61
CA GLN A 37 34.50 6.09 11.97
C GLN A 37 33.88 6.77 10.76
N ASP A 38 34.67 7.30 9.85
CA ASP A 38 34.20 7.93 8.62
C ASP A 38 33.51 6.89 7.70
N GLU A 39 34.09 5.68 7.56
CA GLU A 39 33.50 4.58 6.80
C GLU A 39 32.17 4.11 7.42
N LEU A 40 32.09 3.99 8.75
CA LEU A 40 30.85 3.62 9.44
C LEU A 40 29.74 4.67 9.24
N GLU A 41 30.09 5.95 9.27
CA GLU A 41 29.12 7.01 9.05
C GLU A 41 28.59 7.02 7.60
N ASP A 42 29.46 6.78 6.61
CA ASP A 42 29.07 6.69 5.22
C ASP A 42 28.18 5.45 4.94
N GLN A 43 28.54 4.29 5.52
CA GLN A 43 27.70 3.09 5.45
C GLN A 43 26.32 3.31 6.08
N ARG A 44 26.27 4.01 7.21
CA ARG A 44 25.01 4.34 7.88
C ARG A 44 24.12 5.25 7.02
N ARG A 45 24.68 6.26 6.39
CA ARG A 45 23.96 7.15 5.46
C ARG A 45 23.42 6.39 4.26
N THR A 46 24.26 5.53 3.68
CA THR A 46 23.86 4.68 2.55
C THR A 46 22.72 3.74 2.93
N SER A 47 22.79 3.11 4.10
CA SER A 47 21.74 2.22 4.61
C SER A 47 20.39 2.92 4.81
N ILE A 48 20.41 4.14 5.36
CA ILE A 48 19.19 4.96 5.53
C ILE A 48 18.59 5.29 4.15
N THR A 49 19.39 5.76 3.21
CA THR A 49 18.92 6.10 1.87
C THR A 49 18.33 4.89 1.12
N LEU A 50 18.92 3.71 1.28
CA LEU A 50 18.41 2.47 0.70
C LEU A 50 17.09 2.04 1.36
N ALA A 51 16.96 2.18 2.67
CA ALA A 51 15.72 1.88 3.38
C ALA A 51 14.56 2.80 2.92
N GLU A 52 14.81 4.09 2.78
CA GLU A 52 13.83 5.06 2.26
C GLU A 52 13.40 4.73 0.81
N LYS A 53 14.35 4.42 -0.06
CA LYS A 53 14.07 4.01 -1.44
C LYS A 53 13.26 2.71 -1.50
N LEU A 54 13.57 1.74 -0.63
CA LEU A 54 12.83 0.49 -0.55
C LEU A 54 11.39 0.72 -0.10
N GLU A 55 11.18 1.53 0.93
CA GLU A 55 9.84 1.89 1.41
C GLU A 55 9.03 2.62 0.33
N GLN A 56 9.62 3.58 -0.37
CA GLN A 56 8.98 4.27 -1.50
C GLN A 56 8.62 3.30 -2.63
N SER A 57 9.53 2.38 -2.97
CA SER A 57 9.29 1.38 -4.01
C SER A 57 8.16 0.41 -3.62
N GLN A 58 8.13 -0.03 -2.36
CA GLN A 58 7.06 -0.89 -1.84
C GLN A 58 5.71 -0.15 -1.84
N ALA A 59 5.67 1.11 -1.42
CA ALA A 59 4.45 1.91 -1.45
C ALA A 59 3.94 2.11 -2.89
N GLN A 60 4.82 2.35 -3.85
CA GLN A 60 4.47 2.46 -5.28
C GLN A 60 3.97 1.13 -5.86
N ALA A 61 4.52 0.00 -5.41
CA ALA A 61 4.09 -1.34 -5.84
C ALA A 61 2.67 -1.72 -5.39
N LEU A 62 2.08 -0.98 -4.43
CA LEU A 62 0.73 -1.21 -3.91
C LEU A 62 -0.34 -0.32 -4.57
N VAL A 63 0.04 0.55 -5.49
CA VAL A 63 -0.87 1.47 -6.19
C VAL A 63 -1.05 1.03 -7.64
N ASP A 64 -2.29 1.06 -8.13
CA ASP A 64 -2.58 0.85 -9.56
C ASP A 64 -2.06 2.04 -10.39
N PRO A 65 -1.20 1.81 -11.39
CA PRO A 65 -0.55 2.89 -12.14
C PRO A 65 -1.53 3.72 -12.98
N LEU A 66 -2.66 3.15 -13.39
CA LEU A 66 -3.65 3.83 -14.23
C LEU A 66 -4.59 4.69 -13.38
N THR A 67 -5.23 4.10 -12.39
CA THR A 67 -6.32 4.73 -11.61
C THR A 67 -5.85 5.43 -10.35
N LYS A 68 -4.61 5.20 -9.92
CA LYS A 68 -4.00 5.77 -8.70
C LYS A 68 -4.73 5.42 -7.39
N VAL A 69 -5.61 4.43 -7.42
CA VAL A 69 -6.11 3.75 -6.21
C VAL A 69 -5.22 2.57 -5.86
N LEU A 70 -5.46 1.93 -4.74
CA LEU A 70 -4.70 0.74 -4.35
C LEU A 70 -4.95 -0.41 -5.33
N ASN A 71 -3.99 -1.31 -5.47
CA ASN A 71 -4.10 -2.47 -6.35
C ASN A 71 -4.52 -3.74 -5.59
N ARG A 72 -4.65 -4.86 -6.31
CA ARG A 72 -5.02 -6.18 -5.76
C ARG A 72 -4.03 -6.67 -4.70
N ALA A 73 -2.74 -6.38 -4.83
CA ALA A 73 -1.75 -6.77 -3.83
C ALA A 73 -1.99 -6.07 -2.49
N ALA A 74 -2.31 -4.76 -2.53
CA ALA A 74 -2.69 -4.00 -1.35
C ALA A 74 -4.01 -4.51 -0.72
N TYR A 75 -4.99 -4.91 -1.55
CA TYR A 75 -6.22 -5.54 -1.07
C TYR A 75 -5.91 -6.82 -0.29
N ASN A 76 -5.14 -7.74 -0.87
CA ASN A 76 -4.81 -9.02 -0.22
C ASN A 76 -4.11 -8.83 1.13
N MET A 77 -3.26 -7.80 1.25
CA MET A 77 -2.63 -7.47 2.53
C MET A 77 -3.63 -6.92 3.55
N ARG A 78 -4.56 -6.07 3.12
CA ARG A 78 -5.48 -5.37 4.04
C ARG A 78 -6.64 -6.23 4.50
N ILE A 79 -7.19 -7.08 3.62
CA ILE A 79 -8.34 -7.93 3.98
C ILE A 79 -7.99 -8.88 5.14
N GLY A 80 -6.82 -9.51 5.11
CA GLY A 80 -6.37 -10.39 6.18
C GLY A 80 -6.25 -9.67 7.52
N GLN A 81 -5.75 -8.44 7.52
CA GLN A 81 -5.68 -7.61 8.72
C GLN A 81 -7.08 -7.31 9.27
N MET A 82 -8.03 -6.92 8.41
CA MET A 82 -9.40 -6.57 8.85
C MET A 82 -10.16 -7.76 9.43
N VAL A 83 -9.99 -8.95 8.85
CA VAL A 83 -10.55 -10.19 9.44
C VAL A 83 -9.97 -10.46 10.83
N GLN A 84 -8.66 -10.30 11.01
CA GLN A 84 -8.02 -10.47 12.32
C GLN A 84 -8.44 -9.37 13.31
N GLU A 85 -8.56 -8.13 12.88
CA GLU A 85 -9.08 -7.00 13.67
C GLU A 85 -10.51 -7.30 14.14
N TYR A 86 -11.39 -7.79 13.28
CA TYR A 86 -12.76 -8.19 13.66
C TYR A 86 -12.77 -9.34 14.67
N LYS A 87 -11.97 -10.38 14.47
CA LYS A 87 -11.88 -11.51 15.43
C LYS A 87 -11.48 -11.04 16.83
N ARG A 88 -10.63 -10.00 16.90
CA ARG A 88 -10.11 -9.46 18.18
C ARG A 88 -11.03 -8.41 18.82
N TYR A 89 -11.53 -7.48 18.03
CA TYR A 89 -12.22 -6.29 18.54
C TYR A 89 -13.73 -6.29 18.31
N LYS A 90 -14.23 -7.17 17.43
CA LYS A 90 -15.64 -7.25 17.04
C LYS A 90 -16.17 -5.94 16.43
N GLU A 91 -15.29 -5.12 15.85
CA GLU A 91 -15.67 -3.92 15.10
C GLU A 91 -16.19 -4.31 13.72
N GLU A 92 -17.44 -4.01 13.43
CA GLU A 92 -18.06 -4.31 12.12
C GLU A 92 -17.40 -3.50 11.00
N TRP A 93 -17.30 -4.14 9.85
CA TRP A 93 -16.84 -3.53 8.60
C TRP A 93 -17.53 -4.18 7.41
N ALA A 94 -17.53 -3.48 6.28
CA ALA A 94 -18.16 -3.95 5.04
C ALA A 94 -17.15 -4.08 3.92
N LEU A 95 -17.38 -5.06 3.05
CA LEU A 95 -16.73 -5.21 1.77
C LEU A 95 -17.75 -4.95 0.67
N LEU A 96 -17.39 -4.05 -0.28
CA LEU A 96 -18.15 -3.84 -1.49
C LEU A 96 -17.32 -4.29 -2.68
N THR A 97 -17.91 -5.06 -3.59
CA THR A 97 -17.38 -5.35 -4.92
C THR A 97 -18.15 -4.53 -5.95
N LEU A 98 -17.44 -3.93 -6.89
CA LEU A 98 -18.01 -3.09 -7.94
C LEU A 98 -17.48 -3.53 -9.30
N ASP A 99 -18.34 -3.52 -10.30
CA ASP A 99 -17.96 -3.80 -11.68
C ASP A 99 -18.65 -2.80 -12.62
N ILE A 100 -17.90 -2.30 -13.61
CA ILE A 100 -18.41 -1.32 -14.57
C ILE A 100 -19.31 -2.02 -15.59
N ASP A 101 -20.55 -1.61 -15.62
CA ASP A 101 -21.54 -2.20 -16.49
C ASP A 101 -21.19 -2.02 -17.97
N HIS A 102 -21.22 -3.13 -18.72
CA HIS A 102 -20.97 -3.15 -20.17
C HIS A 102 -19.60 -2.59 -20.59
N PHE A 103 -18.57 -2.62 -19.73
CA PHE A 103 -17.27 -2.03 -20.01
C PHE A 103 -16.59 -2.58 -21.25
N LYS A 104 -16.70 -3.90 -21.49
CA LYS A 104 -16.20 -4.51 -22.72
C LYS A 104 -16.86 -3.90 -23.97
N LYS A 105 -18.20 -3.76 -23.96
CA LYS A 105 -18.93 -3.15 -25.08
C LYS A 105 -18.51 -1.68 -25.28
N PHE A 106 -18.28 -0.97 -24.19
CA PHE A 106 -17.77 0.41 -24.24
C PHE A 106 -16.39 0.46 -24.92
N ASN A 107 -15.47 -0.43 -24.55
CA ASN A 107 -14.15 -0.51 -25.17
C ASN A 107 -14.20 -0.88 -26.65
N ASP A 108 -15.10 -1.82 -27.02
CA ASP A 108 -15.29 -2.25 -28.42
C ASP A 108 -15.81 -1.10 -29.29
N GLU A 109 -16.63 -0.18 -28.74
CA GLU A 109 -17.23 0.95 -29.43
C GLU A 109 -16.32 2.17 -29.49
N PHE A 110 -15.68 2.52 -28.35
CA PHE A 110 -14.95 3.79 -28.18
C PHE A 110 -13.42 3.63 -28.08
N GLY A 111 -12.93 2.41 -28.01
CA GLY A 111 -11.52 2.10 -27.89
C GLY A 111 -10.97 2.12 -26.45
N HIS A 112 -9.87 1.42 -26.22
CA HIS A 112 -9.27 1.23 -24.91
C HIS A 112 -8.81 2.55 -24.23
N GLN A 113 -8.39 3.56 -25.01
CA GLN A 113 -7.98 4.84 -24.43
C GLN A 113 -9.13 5.54 -23.68
N LEU A 114 -10.35 5.47 -24.24
CA LEU A 114 -11.53 6.00 -23.57
C LEU A 114 -11.97 5.12 -22.39
N GLY A 115 -11.82 3.81 -22.52
CA GLY A 115 -11.98 2.89 -21.39
C GLY A 115 -11.05 3.21 -20.22
N ASP A 116 -9.79 3.56 -20.47
CA ASP A 116 -8.85 4.01 -19.45
C ASP A 116 -9.33 5.29 -18.73
N ASN A 117 -9.96 6.20 -19.46
CA ASN A 117 -10.55 7.41 -18.87
C ASN A 117 -11.79 7.09 -18.02
N VAL A 118 -12.60 6.11 -18.45
CA VAL A 118 -13.70 5.57 -17.63
C VAL A 118 -13.19 4.99 -16.33
N LEU A 119 -12.16 4.14 -16.37
CA LEU A 119 -11.56 3.55 -15.18
C LEU A 119 -11.06 4.61 -14.20
N LYS A 120 -10.39 5.65 -14.69
CA LYS A 120 -9.93 6.80 -13.87
C LYS A 120 -11.10 7.57 -13.26
N LEU A 121 -12.16 7.81 -14.06
CA LEU A 121 -13.36 8.51 -13.59
C LEU A 121 -14.05 7.72 -12.48
N VAL A 122 -14.32 6.45 -12.67
CA VAL A 122 -14.96 5.58 -11.67
C VAL A 122 -14.11 5.53 -10.40
N ALA A 123 -12.81 5.26 -10.52
CA ALA A 123 -11.90 5.22 -9.36
C ALA A 123 -11.91 6.52 -8.56
N SER A 124 -11.84 7.68 -9.24
CA SER A 124 -11.88 8.99 -8.57
C SER A 124 -13.24 9.29 -7.94
N THR A 125 -14.33 8.91 -8.60
CA THR A 125 -15.70 9.09 -8.08
C THR A 125 -15.89 8.24 -6.81
N VAL A 126 -15.53 6.96 -6.84
CA VAL A 126 -15.60 6.08 -5.67
C VAL A 126 -14.76 6.65 -4.52
N LYS A 127 -13.51 7.04 -4.80
CA LYS A 127 -12.60 7.60 -3.79
C LYS A 127 -13.17 8.86 -3.13
N ASN A 128 -13.87 9.72 -3.87
CA ASN A 128 -14.47 10.94 -3.35
C ASN A 128 -15.74 10.69 -2.52
N CYS A 129 -16.38 9.52 -2.65
CA CYS A 129 -17.56 9.16 -1.88
C CYS A 129 -17.23 8.58 -0.50
N ILE A 130 -16.03 8.02 -0.32
CA ILE A 130 -15.61 7.32 0.89
C ILE A 130 -14.75 8.21 1.81
N ARG A 131 -14.58 7.81 3.07
CA ARG A 131 -13.74 8.52 4.05
C ARG A 131 -12.25 8.22 3.82
N VAL A 132 -11.38 9.05 4.40
CA VAL A 132 -9.93 8.85 4.37
C VAL A 132 -9.50 7.52 5.04
N SER A 133 -10.28 7.03 6.02
CA SER A 133 -10.06 5.74 6.68
C SER A 133 -10.40 4.53 5.81
N ASP A 134 -11.33 4.70 4.86
CA ASP A 134 -11.77 3.65 3.97
C ASP A 134 -10.78 3.48 2.79
N ARG A 135 -10.86 2.36 2.10
CA ARG A 135 -9.92 2.06 1.04
C ARG A 135 -10.65 1.56 -0.21
N VAL A 136 -10.24 2.07 -1.35
CA VAL A 136 -10.65 1.57 -2.67
C VAL A 136 -9.47 0.92 -3.37
N PHE A 137 -9.73 -0.22 -4.00
CA PHE A 137 -8.75 -1.04 -4.70
C PHE A 137 -9.25 -1.33 -6.11
N ARG A 138 -8.34 -1.33 -7.08
CA ARG A 138 -8.61 -1.93 -8.38
C ARG A 138 -8.23 -3.41 -8.30
N TYR A 139 -9.23 -4.27 -8.32
CA TYR A 139 -9.06 -5.72 -8.12
C TYR A 139 -8.77 -6.46 -9.42
N GLY A 140 -9.40 -6.05 -10.51
CA GLY A 140 -9.26 -6.62 -11.84
C GLY A 140 -9.26 -5.54 -12.93
N GLY A 141 -9.54 -5.93 -14.17
CA GLY A 141 -9.58 -5.01 -15.31
C GLY A 141 -10.54 -3.85 -15.09
N GLU A 142 -11.81 -4.17 -14.84
CA GLU A 142 -12.93 -3.24 -14.63
C GLU A 142 -13.57 -3.36 -13.25
N GLU A 143 -12.94 -4.18 -12.37
CA GLU A 143 -13.45 -4.52 -11.05
C GLU A 143 -12.75 -3.71 -9.98
N PHE A 144 -13.53 -3.17 -9.05
CA PHE A 144 -13.06 -2.45 -7.88
C PHE A 144 -13.59 -3.10 -6.60
N VAL A 145 -12.81 -2.97 -5.52
CA VAL A 145 -13.24 -3.38 -4.18
C VAL A 145 -13.12 -2.17 -3.26
N VAL A 146 -14.08 -2.01 -2.34
CA VAL A 146 -14.03 -1.00 -1.28
C VAL A 146 -14.12 -1.69 0.07
N LEU A 147 -13.24 -1.34 0.97
CA LEU A 147 -13.26 -1.75 2.36
C LEU A 147 -13.67 -0.57 3.24
N LEU A 148 -14.78 -0.72 3.94
CA LEU A 148 -15.41 0.30 4.79
C LEU A 148 -15.24 -0.12 6.26
N GLY A 149 -14.44 0.61 7.01
CA GLY A 149 -14.19 0.31 8.42
C GLY A 149 -15.21 0.95 9.36
N ARG A 150 -15.51 0.27 10.47
CA ARG A 150 -16.38 0.79 11.56
C ARG A 150 -17.75 1.26 11.05
N ILE A 151 -18.47 0.35 10.41
CA ILE A 151 -19.69 0.67 9.71
C ILE A 151 -20.71 -0.46 9.91
N ASN A 152 -21.97 -0.12 10.14
CA ASN A 152 -23.07 -1.08 10.19
C ASN A 152 -23.70 -1.27 8.79
N SER A 153 -24.62 -2.22 8.68
CA SER A 153 -25.29 -2.59 7.43
C SER A 153 -26.05 -1.42 6.78
N GLU A 154 -26.77 -0.62 7.57
CA GLU A 154 -27.58 0.50 7.08
C GLU A 154 -26.71 1.58 6.43
N ILE A 155 -25.63 2.00 7.12
CA ILE A 155 -24.71 3.01 6.61
C ILE A 155 -23.92 2.48 5.42
N ALA A 156 -23.53 1.19 5.42
CA ALA A 156 -22.82 0.57 4.31
C ALA A 156 -23.70 0.53 3.05
N THR A 157 -24.98 0.16 3.19
CA THR A 157 -25.95 0.16 2.09
C THR A 157 -26.13 1.56 1.52
N HIS A 158 -26.37 2.56 2.38
CA HIS A 158 -26.53 3.94 1.93
C HIS A 158 -25.28 4.48 1.23
N LEU A 159 -24.09 4.13 1.71
CA LEU A 159 -22.85 4.53 1.06
C LEU A 159 -22.65 3.85 -0.30
N ALA A 160 -22.99 2.56 -0.42
CA ALA A 160 -22.97 1.84 -1.68
C ALA A 160 -23.93 2.46 -2.71
N GLU A 161 -25.16 2.80 -2.29
CA GLU A 161 -26.14 3.52 -3.12
C GLU A 161 -25.62 4.89 -3.57
N LYS A 162 -25.02 5.65 -2.65
CA LYS A 162 -24.39 6.94 -2.96
C LYS A 162 -23.27 6.78 -4.00
N ILE A 163 -22.45 5.76 -3.91
CA ILE A 163 -21.41 5.46 -4.89
C ILE A 163 -22.03 5.16 -6.25
N CYS A 164 -23.04 4.28 -6.29
CA CYS A 164 -23.74 3.91 -7.52
C CYS A 164 -24.33 5.15 -8.22
N GLN A 165 -25.07 5.98 -7.50
CA GLN A 165 -25.65 7.23 -8.00
C GLN A 165 -24.59 8.26 -8.45
N ALA A 166 -23.47 8.37 -7.73
CA ALA A 166 -22.39 9.27 -8.07
C ALA A 166 -21.70 8.87 -9.39
N VAL A 167 -21.53 7.56 -9.63
CA VAL A 167 -20.99 7.05 -10.89
C VAL A 167 -21.98 7.28 -12.02
N GLU A 168 -23.26 6.96 -11.86
CA GLU A 168 -24.31 7.20 -12.85
C GLU A 168 -24.42 8.69 -13.22
N GLY A 169 -24.27 9.59 -12.23
CA GLY A 169 -24.27 11.05 -12.42
C GLY A 169 -23.00 11.59 -13.08
N SER A 170 -21.92 10.83 -13.09
CA SER A 170 -20.64 11.25 -13.67
C SER A 170 -20.64 11.07 -15.18
N PHE A 171 -19.87 11.90 -15.88
CA PHE A 171 -19.68 11.80 -17.33
C PHE A 171 -18.35 12.42 -17.73
N PHE A 172 -17.88 12.08 -18.91
CA PHE A 172 -16.83 12.83 -19.61
C PHE A 172 -17.31 13.18 -21.02
N VAL A 173 -16.71 14.23 -21.59
CA VAL A 173 -17.07 14.70 -22.94
C VAL A 173 -16.04 14.19 -23.94
N HIS A 174 -16.53 13.53 -24.99
CA HIS A 174 -15.71 13.11 -26.12
C HIS A 174 -16.45 13.44 -27.43
N CYS A 175 -15.81 14.16 -28.35
CA CYS A 175 -16.41 14.62 -29.63
C CYS A 175 -17.81 15.22 -29.44
N ASP A 176 -17.95 16.16 -28.49
CA ASP A 176 -19.20 16.84 -28.10
C ASP A 176 -20.32 15.94 -27.56
N GLN A 177 -20.03 14.66 -27.31
CA GLN A 177 -20.97 13.73 -26.69
C GLN A 177 -20.61 13.49 -25.22
N LYS A 178 -21.65 13.44 -24.37
CA LYS A 178 -21.50 13.01 -22.96
C LYS A 178 -21.54 11.50 -22.90
N LEU A 179 -20.41 10.90 -22.54
CA LEU A 179 -20.30 9.47 -22.31
C LEU A 179 -20.47 9.17 -20.83
N LYS A 180 -21.33 8.22 -20.52
CA LYS A 180 -21.66 7.76 -19.18
C LYS A 180 -21.48 6.28 -19.06
N VAL A 181 -21.18 5.83 -17.85
CA VAL A 181 -21.18 4.42 -17.45
C VAL A 181 -21.92 4.27 -16.14
N THR A 182 -22.35 3.08 -15.85
CA THR A 182 -22.92 2.70 -14.55
C THR A 182 -22.10 1.59 -13.92
N VAL A 183 -22.36 1.29 -12.67
CA VAL A 183 -21.72 0.20 -11.93
C VAL A 183 -22.75 -0.65 -11.24
N SER A 184 -22.53 -1.96 -11.21
CA SER A 184 -23.23 -2.87 -10.33
C SER A 184 -22.40 -3.11 -9.08
N ILE A 185 -23.02 -3.02 -7.91
CA ILE A 185 -22.35 -3.13 -6.61
C ILE A 185 -22.96 -4.28 -5.83
N GLY A 186 -22.10 -5.16 -5.31
CA GLY A 186 -22.45 -6.13 -4.29
C GLY A 186 -21.75 -5.81 -2.99
N GLY A 187 -22.38 -6.00 -1.86
CA GLY A 187 -21.79 -5.77 -0.57
C GLY A 187 -22.07 -6.86 0.44
N ALA A 188 -21.15 -7.05 1.38
CA ALA A 188 -21.33 -7.93 2.53
C ALA A 188 -20.79 -7.27 3.79
N ILE A 189 -21.45 -7.50 4.92
CA ILE A 189 -20.96 -7.17 6.25
C ILE A 189 -20.21 -8.38 6.79
N ILE A 190 -19.10 -8.14 7.49
CA ILE A 190 -18.33 -9.20 8.13
C ILE A 190 -19.19 -9.94 9.16
N ASP A 191 -19.11 -11.27 9.13
CA ASP A 191 -19.74 -12.15 10.13
C ASP A 191 -18.67 -12.92 10.93
N ALA A 192 -19.10 -13.56 12.01
CA ALA A 192 -18.23 -14.29 12.92
C ALA A 192 -17.51 -15.48 12.26
N ASP A 193 -18.18 -16.11 11.31
CA ASP A 193 -17.69 -17.27 10.57
C ASP A 193 -16.94 -16.92 9.29
N ASP A 194 -16.84 -15.63 8.95
CA ASP A 194 -16.15 -15.19 7.75
C ASP A 194 -14.63 -15.30 7.87
N ASP A 195 -14.04 -15.68 6.76
CA ASP A 195 -12.64 -15.49 6.45
C ASP A 195 -12.48 -14.51 5.25
N GLU A 196 -11.27 -14.34 4.78
CA GLU A 196 -10.93 -13.43 3.67
C GLU A 196 -11.64 -13.81 2.36
N LEU A 197 -11.89 -15.11 2.16
CA LEU A 197 -12.50 -15.64 0.95
C LEU A 197 -14.02 -15.59 1.03
N SER A 198 -14.62 -16.04 2.14
CA SER A 198 -16.06 -16.14 2.30
C SER A 198 -16.76 -14.78 2.20
N ILE A 199 -16.24 -13.74 2.86
CA ILE A 199 -16.82 -12.39 2.76
C ILE A 199 -16.71 -11.84 1.34
N PHE A 200 -15.59 -12.10 0.63
CA PHE A 200 -15.45 -11.69 -0.77
C PHE A 200 -16.45 -12.41 -1.65
N GLU A 201 -16.62 -13.73 -1.51
CA GLU A 201 -17.57 -14.52 -2.28
C GLU A 201 -19.02 -14.09 -2.05
N ARG A 202 -19.39 -13.71 -0.82
CA ARG A 202 -20.72 -13.17 -0.49
C ARG A 202 -20.97 -11.84 -1.21
N ALA A 203 -20.02 -10.91 -1.15
CA ALA A 203 -20.14 -9.64 -1.87
C ALA A 203 -20.14 -9.82 -3.40
N ASP A 204 -19.31 -10.71 -3.95
CA ASP A 204 -19.27 -10.99 -5.38
C ASP A 204 -20.59 -11.62 -5.88
N LYS A 205 -21.15 -12.56 -5.13
CA LYS A 205 -22.47 -13.14 -5.41
C LYS A 205 -23.57 -12.07 -5.41
N ALA A 206 -23.54 -11.14 -4.47
CA ALA A 206 -24.46 -10.00 -4.42
C ALA A 206 -24.28 -9.08 -5.65
N MET A 207 -23.04 -8.79 -6.06
CA MET A 207 -22.77 -8.03 -7.29
C MET A 207 -23.30 -8.74 -8.54
N TYR A 208 -23.13 -10.05 -8.61
CA TYR A 208 -23.69 -10.83 -9.72
C TYR A 208 -25.22 -10.78 -9.75
N GLN A 209 -25.89 -10.75 -8.59
CA GLN A 209 -27.34 -10.53 -8.51
C GLN A 209 -27.70 -9.12 -9.01
N ALA A 210 -26.95 -8.08 -8.63
CA ALA A 210 -27.17 -6.73 -9.13
C ALA A 210 -27.08 -6.67 -10.67
N LYS A 211 -26.09 -7.34 -11.27
CA LYS A 211 -25.97 -7.45 -12.74
C LYS A 211 -27.17 -8.15 -13.39
N ASN A 212 -27.68 -9.22 -12.77
CA ASN A 212 -28.83 -9.98 -13.30
C ASN A 212 -30.16 -9.25 -13.13
N ASN A 213 -30.30 -8.45 -12.09
CA ASN A 213 -31.52 -7.68 -11.79
C ASN A 213 -31.64 -6.37 -12.60
N GLY A 214 -30.79 -6.17 -13.61
CA GLY A 214 -30.89 -5.03 -14.52
C GLY A 214 -29.73 -4.06 -14.46
N ARG A 215 -28.68 -4.34 -13.65
CA ARG A 215 -27.48 -3.49 -13.47
C ARG A 215 -27.78 -2.15 -12.79
N ASN A 216 -26.78 -1.26 -12.71
CA ASN A 216 -26.90 0.07 -12.11
C ASN A 216 -27.62 0.07 -10.76
N GLN A 217 -27.25 -0.83 -9.89
CA GLN A 217 -27.89 -1.01 -8.58
C GLN A 217 -26.97 -1.67 -7.57
N VAL A 218 -27.40 -1.64 -6.33
CA VAL A 218 -26.73 -2.24 -5.17
C VAL A 218 -27.53 -3.45 -4.69
N VAL A 219 -26.83 -4.53 -4.37
CA VAL A 219 -27.36 -5.67 -3.62
C VAL A 219 -26.45 -5.92 -2.43
N MET A 220 -27.03 -6.07 -1.24
CA MET A 220 -26.28 -6.35 -0.01
C MET A 220 -26.61 -7.74 0.50
N ASP A 221 -25.60 -8.51 0.87
CA ASP A 221 -25.71 -9.74 1.67
C ASP A 221 -25.45 -9.36 3.15
N LEU A 222 -26.54 -9.35 3.94
CA LEU A 222 -26.59 -8.82 5.31
C LEU A 222 -26.73 -9.95 6.33
#